data_410758b8d3809cdada17bab5173d3646
#
_entry.id   410758b8d3809cdada17bab5173d3646
#
_cell.length_a   1.000
_cell.length_b   1.000
_cell.length_c   1.000
_cell.angle_alpha   90.00
_cell.angle_beta   90.00
_cell.angle_gamma   90.00
#
_symmetry.space_group_name_H-M   'P 1'
#
loop_
_entity.id
_entity.type
_entity.pdbx_description
1 polymer ?
#
loop_
_entity_poly.entity_id
_entity_poly.type
_entity_poly.pdbx_seq_one_letter_code
_entity_poly.pdbx_strand_id
1 'polypeptide(L)'
;MSTPSPLVDPAAARALLRVGDRDYAYHRLAAAGSRGLARLPYTVKVLLENALRHAATASGPVSPADVRALASWDPTEPAEAELPFMPARVLLQDFTGVPCVVDLAAMRDAMATMGGDPSKINPLVPAYLVIDHSVQVDLFGSGLAFAGNVAREYERNGERYALLRWAQQAFDNFRVVPPGTGIVHQVNLEFLAEVITARPGPDGLSVAFPDTVVGTDSHTTMVNGLGVVGWGVGGIEAEAALLGQPLYQPMPVVVGFRLDGELRAGATATDLVLYVTEMLRGHGVVGKFVEFHGPGLSRLPLADRATISNMSPEFGATATLFPIDDETLRYLRMTGRSAVVVDRVEAYAK
;
A
#
# COMPACT_ATOMS: atom_id res chain seq x y z
N MET A 1 30.27 -27.43 -8.80
CA MET A 1 29.33 -27.93 -7.78
C MET A 1 28.98 -26.74 -6.89
N SER A 2 27.82 -26.11 -7.11
CA SER A 2 27.34 -25.03 -6.25
C SER A 2 26.91 -25.60 -4.92
N THR A 3 27.47 -25.12 -3.83
CA THR A 3 27.01 -25.38 -2.46
C THR A 3 25.51 -25.07 -2.39
N PRO A 4 24.68 -25.98 -1.86
CA PRO A 4 23.26 -25.69 -1.71
C PRO A 4 23.09 -24.42 -0.85
N SER A 5 22.31 -23.46 -1.33
CA SER A 5 21.89 -22.30 -0.55
C SER A 5 21.32 -22.78 0.78
N PRO A 6 21.64 -22.12 1.91
CA PRO A 6 21.10 -22.50 3.19
C PRO A 6 19.56 -22.54 3.10
N LEU A 7 18.96 -23.54 3.73
CA LEU A 7 17.51 -23.67 3.85
C LEU A 7 16.99 -22.38 4.49
N VAL A 8 16.14 -21.67 3.76
CA VAL A 8 15.40 -20.54 4.32
C VAL A 8 14.44 -21.09 5.35
N ASP A 9 14.65 -20.77 6.61
CA ASP A 9 13.68 -21.03 7.68
C ASP A 9 12.94 -19.73 7.99
N PRO A 10 11.73 -19.55 7.45
CA PRO A 10 10.96 -18.33 7.69
C PRO A 10 10.59 -18.14 9.16
N ALA A 11 10.48 -19.20 9.95
CA ALA A 11 10.21 -19.12 11.38
C ALA A 11 11.41 -18.52 12.14
N ALA A 12 12.65 -18.82 11.72
CA ALA A 12 13.86 -18.23 12.28
C ALA A 12 14.07 -16.76 11.87
N ALA A 13 13.27 -16.24 10.93
CA ALA A 13 13.32 -14.83 10.56
C ALA A 13 12.77 -13.89 11.65
N ARG A 14 11.92 -14.40 12.53
CA ARG A 14 11.27 -13.59 13.56
C ARG A 14 12.27 -13.08 14.59
N ALA A 15 12.21 -11.78 14.91
CA ALA A 15 13.07 -11.11 15.88
C ALA A 15 12.28 -10.04 16.63
N LEU A 16 12.89 -9.46 17.67
CA LEU A 16 12.31 -8.39 18.48
C LEU A 16 12.86 -7.03 18.07
N LEU A 17 11.96 -6.06 17.94
CA LEU A 17 12.25 -4.64 17.76
C LEU A 17 11.75 -3.88 19.00
N ARG A 18 12.67 -3.28 19.76
CA ARG A 18 12.33 -2.42 20.88
C ARG A 18 12.09 -0.99 20.41
N VAL A 19 10.93 -0.43 20.74
CA VAL A 19 10.56 0.95 20.43
C VAL A 19 10.08 1.63 21.71
N GLY A 20 10.91 2.43 22.32
CA GLY A 20 10.62 3.00 23.62
C GLY A 20 10.41 1.92 24.70
N ASP A 21 9.22 1.90 25.26
CA ASP A 21 8.79 0.91 26.27
C ASP A 21 8.04 -0.30 25.67
N ARG A 22 7.90 -0.36 24.34
CA ARG A 22 7.14 -1.40 23.63
C ARG A 22 8.05 -2.33 22.86
N ASP A 23 7.70 -3.61 22.85
CA ASP A 23 8.33 -4.64 22.03
C ASP A 23 7.41 -5.03 20.89
N TYR A 24 7.99 -5.13 19.69
CA TYR A 24 7.34 -5.65 18.48
C TYR A 24 8.11 -6.85 17.97
N ALA A 25 7.41 -7.82 17.43
CA ALA A 25 8.03 -8.81 16.58
C ALA A 25 8.18 -8.24 15.15
N TYR A 26 9.22 -8.66 14.42
CA TYR A 26 9.39 -8.35 13.00
C TYR A 26 10.14 -9.46 12.30
N HIS A 27 10.18 -9.44 10.96
CA HIS A 27 10.88 -10.46 10.17
C HIS A 27 12.19 -9.88 9.62
N ARG A 28 13.32 -10.46 10.04
CA ARG A 28 14.65 -10.04 9.58
C ARG A 28 14.91 -10.54 8.17
N LEU A 29 15.14 -9.63 7.23
CA LEU A 29 15.47 -9.96 5.85
C LEU A 29 16.75 -10.81 5.72
N ALA A 30 17.69 -10.67 6.64
CA ALA A 30 18.93 -11.46 6.66
C ALA A 30 18.67 -12.98 6.77
N ALA A 31 17.53 -13.40 7.32
CA ALA A 31 17.15 -14.80 7.40
C ALA A 31 16.81 -15.42 6.03
N ALA A 32 16.58 -14.60 5.00
CA ALA A 32 16.39 -15.08 3.64
C ALA A 32 17.69 -15.60 2.97
N GLY A 33 18.85 -15.46 3.65
CA GLY A 33 20.14 -15.97 3.15
C GLY A 33 20.74 -15.16 1.99
N SER A 34 20.22 -13.97 1.69
CA SER A 34 20.75 -13.11 0.64
C SER A 34 22.13 -12.58 1.00
N ARG A 35 23.13 -12.86 0.15
CA ARG A 35 24.48 -12.30 0.29
C ARG A 35 24.59 -10.81 -0.13
N GLY A 36 23.55 -10.29 -0.78
CA GLY A 36 23.49 -8.95 -1.33
C GLY A 36 22.42 -8.04 -0.74
N LEU A 37 21.90 -8.33 0.44
CA LEU A 37 20.73 -7.66 1.03
C LEU A 37 20.84 -6.12 1.04
N ALA A 38 22.03 -5.59 1.33
CA ALA A 38 22.28 -4.13 1.32
C ALA A 38 22.11 -3.50 -0.07
N ARG A 39 22.27 -4.29 -1.13
CA ARG A 39 22.19 -3.84 -2.53
C ARG A 39 20.79 -4.01 -3.14
N LEU A 40 19.89 -4.72 -2.46
CA LEU A 40 18.52 -4.86 -2.94
C LEU A 40 17.81 -3.51 -2.93
N PRO A 41 17.04 -3.20 -3.96
CA PRO A 41 16.12 -2.07 -3.96
C PRO A 41 15.13 -2.13 -2.79
N TYR A 42 14.62 -0.98 -2.34
CA TYR A 42 13.64 -0.95 -1.25
C TYR A 42 12.35 -1.69 -1.60
N THR A 43 11.86 -1.57 -2.84
CA THR A 43 10.71 -2.34 -3.31
C THR A 43 10.93 -3.85 -3.13
N VAL A 44 12.10 -4.35 -3.54
CA VAL A 44 12.43 -5.77 -3.40
C VAL A 44 12.54 -6.17 -1.93
N LYS A 45 13.08 -5.30 -1.05
CA LYS A 45 13.14 -5.54 0.40
C LYS A 45 11.73 -5.64 1.01
N VAL A 46 10.81 -4.77 0.62
CA VAL A 46 9.40 -4.80 1.09
C VAL A 46 8.70 -6.08 0.63
N LEU A 47 8.88 -6.46 -0.64
CA LEU A 47 8.32 -7.71 -1.17
C LEU A 47 8.94 -8.94 -0.50
N LEU A 48 10.24 -8.91 -0.21
CA LEU A 48 10.93 -9.99 0.50
C LEU A 48 10.45 -10.13 1.96
N GLU A 49 10.21 -9.01 2.66
CA GLU A 49 9.59 -9.05 3.99
C GLU A 49 8.19 -9.68 3.93
N ASN A 50 7.38 -9.22 2.95
CA ASN A 50 6.05 -9.76 2.73
C ASN A 50 6.09 -11.28 2.50
N ALA A 51 6.98 -11.76 1.64
CA ALA A 51 7.16 -13.18 1.37
C ALA A 51 7.62 -13.95 2.62
N LEU A 52 8.60 -13.44 3.38
CA LEU A 52 9.08 -14.07 4.62
C LEU A 52 7.97 -14.19 5.66
N ARG A 53 7.21 -13.13 5.86
CA ARG A 53 6.12 -13.08 6.84
C ARG A 53 5.01 -14.09 6.53
N HIS A 54 4.65 -14.23 5.26
CA HIS A 54 3.60 -15.15 4.83
C HIS A 54 4.10 -16.59 4.66
N ALA A 55 5.35 -16.82 4.29
CA ALA A 55 5.96 -18.15 4.24
C ALA A 55 6.15 -18.78 5.64
N ALA A 56 6.15 -17.98 6.71
CA ALA A 56 6.21 -18.46 8.08
C ALA A 56 4.91 -19.17 8.54
N THR A 57 3.83 -19.03 7.77
CA THR A 57 2.55 -19.70 8.04
C THR A 57 2.50 -21.06 7.33
N ALA A 58 2.28 -22.14 8.06
CA ALA A 58 2.36 -23.52 7.54
C ALA A 58 1.39 -23.84 6.38
N SER A 59 0.35 -23.04 6.18
CA SER A 59 -0.67 -23.19 5.12
C SER A 59 -0.81 -21.95 4.24
N GLY A 60 0.18 -21.06 4.27
CA GLY A 60 0.15 -19.82 3.47
C GLY A 60 0.41 -20.08 1.98
N PRO A 61 -0.02 -19.15 1.12
CA PRO A 61 0.17 -19.25 -0.34
C PRO A 61 1.62 -19.01 -0.77
N VAL A 62 2.48 -18.50 0.12
CA VAL A 62 3.87 -18.15 -0.17
C VAL A 62 4.77 -19.31 0.24
N SER A 63 5.60 -19.77 -0.68
CA SER A 63 6.54 -20.86 -0.48
C SER A 63 7.95 -20.37 -0.11
N PRO A 64 8.80 -21.22 0.51
CA PRO A 64 10.22 -20.92 0.67
C PRO A 64 10.96 -20.69 -0.65
N ALA A 65 10.44 -21.19 -1.78
CA ALA A 65 11.01 -20.94 -3.10
C ALA A 65 10.82 -19.49 -3.54
N ASP A 66 9.66 -18.90 -3.25
CA ASP A 66 9.37 -17.49 -3.56
C ASP A 66 10.28 -16.55 -2.77
N VAL A 67 10.52 -16.87 -1.49
CA VAL A 67 11.49 -16.14 -0.64
C VAL A 67 12.90 -16.21 -1.24
N ARG A 68 13.34 -17.39 -1.69
CA ARG A 68 14.66 -17.54 -2.33
C ARG A 68 14.76 -16.78 -3.63
N ALA A 69 13.72 -16.78 -4.46
CA ALA A 69 13.67 -16.05 -5.71
C ALA A 69 13.89 -14.54 -5.48
N LEU A 70 13.17 -13.95 -4.52
CA LEU A 70 13.35 -12.55 -4.13
C LEU A 70 14.72 -12.28 -3.48
N ALA A 71 15.21 -13.17 -2.63
CA ALA A 71 16.50 -13.01 -1.96
C ALA A 71 17.69 -13.08 -2.94
N SER A 72 17.50 -13.74 -4.09
CA SER A 72 18.49 -13.85 -5.17
C SER A 72 18.23 -12.88 -6.34
N TRP A 73 17.41 -11.86 -6.13
CA TRP A 73 17.06 -10.88 -7.14
C TRP A 73 18.32 -10.26 -7.80
N ASP A 74 18.33 -10.25 -9.13
CA ASP A 74 19.41 -9.67 -9.93
C ASP A 74 18.85 -8.62 -10.90
N PRO A 75 19.42 -7.41 -10.96
CA PRO A 75 18.92 -6.36 -11.85
C PRO A 75 19.12 -6.64 -13.34
N THR A 76 20.06 -7.54 -13.68
CA THR A 76 20.43 -7.84 -15.07
C THR A 76 19.68 -9.04 -15.66
N GLU A 77 19.29 -9.96 -14.80
CA GLU A 77 18.58 -11.18 -15.16
C GLU A 77 17.44 -11.45 -14.15
N PRO A 78 16.34 -10.66 -14.19
CA PRO A 78 15.20 -10.95 -13.32
C PRO A 78 14.66 -12.33 -13.67
N ALA A 79 14.49 -13.18 -12.65
CA ALA A 79 13.96 -14.52 -12.85
C ALA A 79 12.56 -14.47 -13.49
N GLU A 80 12.28 -15.37 -14.43
CA GLU A 80 10.93 -15.59 -14.94
C GLU A 80 10.11 -16.34 -13.88
N ALA A 81 9.59 -15.60 -12.89
CA ALA A 81 8.79 -16.15 -11.80
C ALA A 81 7.65 -15.20 -11.48
N GLU A 82 6.50 -15.77 -11.17
CA GLU A 82 5.39 -15.04 -10.57
C GLU A 82 5.46 -15.17 -9.04
N LEU A 83 5.35 -14.05 -8.36
CA LEU A 83 5.47 -13.96 -6.91
C LEU A 83 4.09 -13.71 -6.28
N PRO A 84 3.69 -14.50 -5.30
CA PRO A 84 2.49 -14.22 -4.53
C PRO A 84 2.73 -13.02 -3.61
N PHE A 85 1.87 -12.02 -3.71
CA PHE A 85 1.90 -10.82 -2.89
C PHE A 85 0.62 -10.69 -2.07
N MET A 86 0.75 -10.45 -0.77
CA MET A 86 -0.36 -10.28 0.16
C MET A 86 -0.37 -8.84 0.67
N PRO A 87 -1.23 -7.95 0.15
CA PRO A 87 -1.25 -6.55 0.61
C PRO A 87 -1.64 -6.45 2.08
N ALA A 88 -1.08 -5.48 2.78
CA ALA A 88 -1.41 -5.24 4.18
C ALA A 88 -2.86 -4.72 4.34
N ARG A 89 -3.38 -4.02 3.35
CA ARG A 89 -4.74 -3.48 3.33
C ARG A 89 -5.21 -3.21 1.91
N VAL A 90 -6.53 -3.02 1.76
CA VAL A 90 -7.16 -2.67 0.48
C VAL A 90 -7.82 -1.30 0.62
N LEU A 91 -7.62 -0.45 -0.39
CA LEU A 91 -8.21 0.87 -0.49
C LEU A 91 -9.21 0.89 -1.64
N LEU A 92 -10.42 1.30 -1.34
CA LEU A 92 -11.53 1.34 -2.28
C LEU A 92 -12.00 2.79 -2.44
N GLN A 93 -12.27 3.21 -3.66
CA GLN A 93 -13.08 4.39 -3.92
C GLN A 93 -14.53 3.97 -4.19
N ASP A 94 -15.47 4.88 -4.17
CA ASP A 94 -16.88 4.54 -4.09
C ASP A 94 -17.51 4.02 -5.41
N PHE A 95 -16.92 4.28 -6.58
CA PHE A 95 -17.44 3.71 -7.83
C PHE A 95 -17.08 2.25 -8.05
N THR A 96 -15.87 1.86 -7.68
CA THR A 96 -15.36 0.50 -7.87
C THR A 96 -15.42 -0.33 -6.59
N GLY A 97 -15.43 0.30 -5.42
CA GLY A 97 -15.48 -0.37 -4.13
C GLY A 97 -16.89 -0.80 -3.71
N VAL A 98 -17.93 -0.06 -4.08
CA VAL A 98 -19.31 -0.46 -3.78
C VAL A 98 -19.67 -1.80 -4.45
N PRO A 99 -19.34 -2.07 -5.72
CA PRO A 99 -19.51 -3.40 -6.31
C PRO A 99 -18.86 -4.52 -5.50
N CYS A 100 -17.62 -4.34 -5.02
CA CYS A 100 -16.97 -5.35 -4.15
C CYS A 100 -17.79 -5.64 -2.88
N VAL A 101 -18.39 -4.60 -2.28
CA VAL A 101 -19.26 -4.77 -1.09
C VAL A 101 -20.54 -5.52 -1.45
N VAL A 102 -21.11 -5.26 -2.62
CA VAL A 102 -22.29 -5.99 -3.14
C VAL A 102 -21.96 -7.46 -3.33
N ASP A 103 -20.80 -7.77 -3.91
CA ASP A 103 -20.35 -9.15 -4.13
C ASP A 103 -20.13 -9.88 -2.80
N LEU A 104 -19.50 -9.25 -1.79
CA LEU A 104 -19.39 -9.82 -0.46
C LEU A 104 -20.77 -10.07 0.20
N ALA A 105 -21.74 -9.19 -0.02
CA ALA A 105 -23.10 -9.39 0.46
C ALA A 105 -23.78 -10.58 -0.25
N ALA A 106 -23.65 -10.68 -1.58
CA ALA A 106 -24.16 -11.80 -2.36
C ALA A 106 -23.52 -13.13 -1.96
N MET A 107 -22.22 -13.15 -1.64
CA MET A 107 -21.54 -14.33 -1.09
C MET A 107 -22.12 -14.76 0.25
N ARG A 108 -22.51 -13.82 1.14
CA ARG A 108 -23.20 -14.15 2.40
C ARG A 108 -24.55 -14.80 2.16
N ASP A 109 -25.32 -14.29 1.19
CA ASP A 109 -26.62 -14.87 0.83
C ASP A 109 -26.45 -16.27 0.25
N ALA A 110 -25.46 -16.47 -0.63
CA ALA A 110 -25.12 -17.78 -1.17
C ALA A 110 -24.70 -18.77 -0.06
N MET A 111 -23.87 -18.33 0.87
CA MET A 111 -23.45 -19.13 2.02
C MET A 111 -24.63 -19.57 2.87
N ALA A 112 -25.57 -18.65 3.16
CA ALA A 112 -26.79 -18.96 3.91
C ALA A 112 -27.67 -19.95 3.16
N THR A 113 -27.84 -19.78 1.84
CA THR A 113 -28.61 -20.69 0.97
C THR A 113 -28.02 -22.11 0.98
N MET A 114 -26.71 -22.23 1.03
CA MET A 114 -26.01 -23.51 1.14
C MET A 114 -26.02 -24.11 2.56
N GLY A 115 -26.65 -23.46 3.53
CA GLY A 115 -26.70 -23.90 4.93
C GLY A 115 -25.40 -23.65 5.71
N GLY A 116 -24.50 -22.82 5.20
CA GLY A 116 -23.28 -22.41 5.87
C GLY A 116 -23.48 -21.18 6.76
N ASP A 117 -22.42 -20.77 7.45
CA ASP A 117 -22.42 -19.59 8.29
C ASP A 117 -21.97 -18.34 7.47
N PRO A 118 -22.91 -17.38 7.20
CA PRO A 118 -22.60 -16.19 6.42
C PRO A 118 -21.50 -15.29 7.04
N SER A 119 -21.30 -15.36 8.34
CA SER A 119 -20.29 -14.54 9.03
C SER A 119 -18.85 -14.89 8.63
N LYS A 120 -18.64 -16.10 8.04
CA LYS A 120 -17.36 -16.51 7.50
C LYS A 120 -16.93 -15.70 6.26
N ILE A 121 -17.90 -15.09 5.56
CA ILE A 121 -17.60 -14.15 4.48
C ILE A 121 -17.31 -12.79 5.11
N ASN A 122 -16.04 -12.48 5.23
CA ASN A 122 -15.54 -11.27 5.88
C ASN A 122 -14.18 -10.89 5.27
N PRO A 123 -13.86 -9.61 5.08
CA PRO A 123 -12.53 -9.19 4.67
C PRO A 123 -11.46 -9.70 5.63
N LEU A 124 -10.46 -10.41 5.12
CA LEU A 124 -9.35 -10.96 5.92
C LEU A 124 -8.23 -9.94 6.13
N VAL A 125 -8.23 -8.87 5.34
CA VAL A 125 -7.35 -7.70 5.51
C VAL A 125 -8.18 -6.45 5.69
N PRO A 126 -7.70 -5.42 6.39
CA PRO A 126 -8.41 -4.16 6.52
C PRO A 126 -8.76 -3.56 5.16
N ALA A 127 -10.01 -3.19 5.00
CA ALA A 127 -10.55 -2.51 3.84
C ALA A 127 -11.07 -1.14 4.23
N TYR A 128 -10.67 -0.13 3.48
CA TYR A 128 -11.14 1.24 3.63
C TYR A 128 -11.82 1.68 2.34
N LEU A 129 -13.08 2.08 2.43
CA LEU A 129 -13.79 2.68 1.31
C LEU A 129 -13.94 4.17 1.57
N VAL A 130 -13.42 4.99 0.66
CA VAL A 130 -13.51 6.46 0.74
C VAL A 130 -14.55 6.93 -0.27
N ILE A 131 -15.50 7.72 0.21
CA ILE A 131 -16.55 8.29 -0.63
C ILE A 131 -16.07 9.66 -1.12
N ASP A 132 -15.66 9.71 -2.38
CA ASP A 132 -15.10 10.92 -2.99
C ASP A 132 -15.46 11.10 -4.46
N HIS A 133 -15.36 10.06 -5.28
CA HIS A 133 -15.53 10.13 -6.73
C HIS A 133 -16.97 10.43 -7.17
N SER A 134 -17.97 10.03 -6.39
CA SER A 134 -19.38 10.28 -6.67
C SER A 134 -19.87 11.64 -6.17
N VAL A 135 -19.09 12.33 -5.35
CA VAL A 135 -19.47 13.60 -4.74
C VAL A 135 -19.49 14.71 -5.80
N GLN A 136 -20.60 15.43 -5.88
CA GLN A 136 -20.80 16.50 -6.85
C GLN A 136 -21.03 17.84 -6.14
N VAL A 137 -20.60 18.91 -6.78
CA VAL A 137 -20.88 20.29 -6.35
C VAL A 137 -22.05 20.82 -7.19
N ASP A 138 -23.26 20.74 -6.65
CA ASP A 138 -24.49 21.26 -7.28
C ASP A 138 -24.69 22.74 -6.99
N LEU A 139 -24.26 23.21 -5.83
CA LEU A 139 -24.38 24.59 -5.36
C LEU A 139 -23.01 25.14 -5.00
N PHE A 140 -22.76 26.40 -5.35
CA PHE A 140 -21.50 27.07 -5.07
C PHE A 140 -21.71 28.58 -4.76
N GLY A 141 -20.65 29.24 -4.28
CA GLY A 141 -20.60 30.68 -4.12
C GLY A 141 -21.55 31.28 -3.06
N SER A 142 -22.11 30.46 -2.17
CA SER A 142 -22.99 30.92 -1.09
C SER A 142 -22.74 30.19 0.23
N GLY A 143 -23.09 30.81 1.36
CA GLY A 143 -23.00 30.18 2.69
C GLY A 143 -23.89 28.95 2.86
N LEU A 144 -24.89 28.74 1.99
CA LEU A 144 -25.77 27.58 2.02
C LEU A 144 -25.30 26.44 1.12
N ALA A 145 -24.29 26.66 0.29
CA ALA A 145 -23.83 25.69 -0.71
C ALA A 145 -23.42 24.36 -0.07
N PHE A 146 -22.66 24.40 1.02
CA PHE A 146 -22.21 23.18 1.69
C PHE A 146 -23.40 22.32 2.18
N ALA A 147 -24.31 22.91 2.94
CA ALA A 147 -25.48 22.19 3.46
C ALA A 147 -26.38 21.66 2.34
N GLY A 148 -26.56 22.45 1.26
CA GLY A 148 -27.34 22.04 0.10
C GLY A 148 -26.70 20.88 -0.68
N ASN A 149 -25.39 20.90 -0.85
CA ASN A 149 -24.66 19.80 -1.50
C ASN A 149 -24.73 18.52 -0.67
N VAL A 150 -24.58 18.60 0.64
CA VAL A 150 -24.73 17.44 1.54
C VAL A 150 -26.13 16.85 1.44
N ALA A 151 -27.18 17.68 1.46
CA ALA A 151 -28.56 17.21 1.32
C ALA A 151 -28.78 16.48 -0.02
N ARG A 152 -28.29 17.05 -1.13
CA ARG A 152 -28.38 16.43 -2.47
C ARG A 152 -27.59 15.15 -2.58
N GLU A 153 -26.42 15.08 -1.94
CA GLU A 153 -25.60 13.88 -1.92
C GLU A 153 -26.36 12.70 -1.27
N TYR A 154 -26.96 12.91 -0.12
CA TYR A 154 -27.77 11.89 0.56
C TYR A 154 -29.07 11.55 -0.18
N GLU A 155 -29.72 12.53 -0.81
CA GLU A 155 -30.89 12.30 -1.65
C GLU A 155 -30.54 11.40 -2.86
N ARG A 156 -29.44 11.69 -3.53
CA ARG A 156 -28.96 10.99 -4.74
C ARG A 156 -28.47 9.59 -4.46
N ASN A 157 -27.73 9.40 -3.38
CA ASN A 157 -26.96 8.18 -3.07
C ASN A 157 -27.44 7.45 -1.79
N GLY A 158 -28.67 7.69 -1.35
CA GLY A 158 -29.20 7.14 -0.09
C GLY A 158 -29.18 5.62 0.00
N GLU A 159 -29.47 4.90 -1.10
CA GLU A 159 -29.41 3.43 -1.14
C GLU A 159 -27.96 2.93 -0.94
N ARG A 160 -26.99 3.56 -1.59
CA ARG A 160 -25.57 3.25 -1.41
C ARG A 160 -25.13 3.44 0.03
N TYR A 161 -25.54 4.53 0.66
CA TYR A 161 -25.20 4.79 2.08
C TYR A 161 -25.84 3.78 3.02
N ALA A 162 -27.05 3.32 2.72
CA ALA A 162 -27.70 2.27 3.50
C ALA A 162 -26.90 0.96 3.42
N LEU A 163 -26.45 0.56 2.21
CA LEU A 163 -25.59 -0.60 2.01
C LEU A 163 -24.26 -0.46 2.76
N LEU A 164 -23.58 0.67 2.63
CA LEU A 164 -22.28 0.89 3.25
C LEU A 164 -22.37 0.93 4.78
N ARG A 165 -23.45 1.49 5.33
CA ARG A 165 -23.72 1.47 6.76
C ARG A 165 -23.93 0.04 7.28
N TRP A 166 -24.70 -0.77 6.55
CA TRP A 166 -24.86 -2.18 6.85
C TRP A 166 -23.50 -2.91 6.81
N ALA A 167 -22.70 -2.68 5.77
CA ALA A 167 -21.42 -3.33 5.59
C ALA A 167 -20.43 -3.07 6.75
N GLN A 168 -20.39 -1.84 7.27
CA GLN A 168 -19.57 -1.51 8.45
C GLN A 168 -20.00 -2.23 9.73
N GLN A 169 -21.25 -2.65 9.81
CA GLN A 169 -21.77 -3.42 10.95
C GLN A 169 -21.62 -4.92 10.73
N ALA A 170 -21.68 -5.36 9.48
CA ALA A 170 -21.65 -6.76 9.10
C ALA A 170 -20.24 -7.33 8.96
N PHE A 171 -19.25 -6.49 8.59
CA PHE A 171 -17.86 -6.89 8.35
C PHE A 171 -16.93 -6.30 9.41
N ASP A 172 -16.07 -7.13 10.00
CA ASP A 172 -15.14 -6.72 11.07
C ASP A 172 -14.03 -5.80 10.59
N ASN A 173 -13.50 -6.04 9.37
CA ASN A 173 -12.34 -5.35 8.81
C ASN A 173 -12.71 -4.31 7.74
N PHE A 174 -13.94 -3.83 7.73
CA PHE A 174 -14.41 -2.87 6.74
C PHE A 174 -14.76 -1.53 7.37
N ARG A 175 -14.24 -0.45 6.80
CA ARG A 175 -14.49 0.92 7.26
C ARG A 175 -14.80 1.84 6.08
N VAL A 176 -15.73 2.76 6.29
CA VAL A 176 -16.11 3.79 5.31
C VAL A 176 -15.67 5.16 5.81
N VAL A 177 -14.97 5.89 4.96
CA VAL A 177 -14.67 7.31 5.14
C VAL A 177 -15.81 8.10 4.49
N PRO A 178 -16.54 8.94 5.25
CA PRO A 178 -17.73 9.61 4.75
C PRO A 178 -17.40 10.68 3.70
N PRO A 179 -18.40 11.11 2.90
CA PRO A 179 -18.22 12.17 1.92
C PRO A 179 -17.83 13.49 2.58
N GLY A 180 -17.07 14.32 1.85
CA GLY A 180 -16.61 15.61 2.35
C GLY A 180 -15.37 15.52 3.25
N THR A 181 -14.80 14.34 3.47
CA THR A 181 -13.54 14.16 4.22
C THR A 181 -12.32 14.50 3.37
N GLY A 182 -12.31 14.13 2.11
CA GLY A 182 -11.23 14.39 1.16
C GLY A 182 -11.17 13.35 0.05
N ILE A 183 -10.25 13.54 -0.88
CA ILE A 183 -9.97 12.61 -1.97
C ILE A 183 -9.26 11.38 -1.44
N VAL A 184 -9.61 10.19 -1.94
CA VAL A 184 -9.15 8.89 -1.44
C VAL A 184 -7.64 8.80 -1.25
N HIS A 185 -6.84 9.29 -2.22
CA HIS A 185 -5.38 9.18 -2.14
C HIS A 185 -4.77 10.18 -1.16
N GLN A 186 -5.36 11.36 -1.00
CA GLN A 186 -4.97 12.34 0.03
C GLN A 186 -5.32 11.82 1.43
N VAL A 187 -6.54 11.30 1.62
CA VAL A 187 -6.95 10.65 2.89
C VAL A 187 -6.04 9.47 3.22
N ASN A 188 -5.67 8.68 2.21
CA ASN A 188 -4.72 7.59 2.39
C ASN A 188 -3.35 8.10 2.85
N LEU A 189 -2.78 9.07 2.14
CA LEU A 189 -1.47 9.64 2.43
C LEU A 189 -1.42 10.30 3.80
N GLU A 190 -2.42 11.13 4.12
CA GLU A 190 -2.45 12.01 5.29
C GLU A 190 -2.97 11.32 6.54
N PHE A 191 -3.75 10.23 6.41
CA PHE A 191 -4.46 9.66 7.54
C PHE A 191 -4.38 8.13 7.65
N LEU A 192 -4.62 7.37 6.56
CA LEU A 192 -4.75 5.90 6.65
C LEU A 192 -3.41 5.17 6.63
N ALA A 193 -2.42 5.65 5.87
CA ALA A 193 -1.13 5.01 5.75
C ALA A 193 -0.29 5.17 7.03
N GLU A 194 0.25 4.06 7.54
CA GLU A 194 1.08 4.04 8.75
C GLU A 194 2.59 3.91 8.45
N VAL A 195 2.98 3.66 7.19
CA VAL A 195 4.34 3.40 6.70
C VAL A 195 4.91 2.08 7.23
N ILE A 196 4.97 1.92 8.55
CA ILE A 196 5.20 0.64 9.23
C ILE A 196 3.97 0.38 10.08
N THR A 197 3.20 -0.62 9.71
CA THR A 197 2.02 -1.03 10.48
C THR A 197 2.37 -2.05 11.55
N ALA A 198 1.48 -2.27 12.50
CA ALA A 198 1.64 -3.30 13.52
C ALA A 198 0.30 -4.00 13.76
N ARG A 199 0.33 -5.33 13.78
CA ARG A 199 -0.86 -6.15 14.01
C ARG A 199 -0.62 -7.21 15.09
N PRO A 200 -1.67 -7.61 15.82
CA PRO A 200 -1.56 -8.68 16.79
C PRO A 200 -0.93 -9.93 16.18
N GLY A 201 0.08 -10.48 16.81
CA GLY A 201 0.69 -11.75 16.45
C GLY A 201 0.15 -12.90 17.32
N PRO A 202 0.45 -14.16 16.94
CA PRO A 202 -0.08 -15.35 17.62
C PRO A 202 0.45 -15.55 19.04
N ASP A 203 1.56 -14.92 19.39
CA ASP A 203 2.23 -15.00 20.71
C ASP A 203 1.91 -13.82 21.64
N GLY A 204 0.93 -12.98 21.25
CA GLY A 204 0.52 -11.79 22.00
C GLY A 204 1.39 -10.55 21.73
N LEU A 205 2.51 -10.67 21.01
CA LEU A 205 3.26 -9.54 20.52
C LEU A 205 2.69 -8.99 19.21
N SER A 206 2.66 -7.68 19.07
CA SER A 206 2.34 -7.08 17.77
C SER A 206 3.50 -7.28 16.80
N VAL A 207 3.20 -7.69 15.58
CA VAL A 207 4.16 -7.81 14.49
C VAL A 207 4.20 -6.51 13.71
N ALA A 208 5.38 -5.86 13.67
CA ALA A 208 5.64 -4.69 12.87
C ALA A 208 6.17 -5.07 11.48
N PHE A 209 5.63 -4.47 10.44
CA PHE A 209 6.01 -4.73 9.04
C PHE A 209 5.68 -3.54 8.14
N PRO A 210 6.30 -3.42 6.95
CA PRO A 210 5.99 -2.35 6.00
C PRO A 210 4.52 -2.35 5.61
N ASP A 211 3.88 -1.19 5.67
CA ASP A 211 2.55 -1.00 5.10
C ASP A 211 2.61 -1.18 3.59
N THR A 212 1.65 -1.93 3.06
CA THR A 212 1.48 -2.14 1.63
C THR A 212 0.00 -2.07 1.29
N VAL A 213 -0.33 -1.51 0.15
CA VAL A 213 -1.73 -1.30 -0.23
C VAL A 213 -1.97 -1.59 -1.71
N VAL A 214 -3.10 -2.23 -1.99
CA VAL A 214 -3.68 -2.21 -3.33
C VAL A 214 -4.97 -1.42 -3.30
N GLY A 215 -5.25 -0.69 -4.36
CA GLY A 215 -6.43 0.14 -4.43
C GLY A 215 -7.18 -0.01 -5.75
N THR A 216 -8.49 0.19 -5.73
CA THR A 216 -9.33 0.13 -6.93
C THR A 216 -9.24 1.40 -7.79
N ASP A 217 -8.14 2.12 -7.67
CA ASP A 217 -7.85 3.32 -8.43
C ASP A 217 -6.37 3.34 -8.85
N SER A 218 -6.08 3.77 -10.08
CA SER A 218 -4.71 3.79 -10.63
C SER A 218 -3.77 4.71 -9.84
N HIS A 219 -4.28 5.80 -9.25
CA HIS A 219 -3.50 6.76 -8.48
C HIS A 219 -3.26 6.35 -7.01
N THR A 220 -3.56 5.11 -6.65
CA THR A 220 -3.14 4.50 -5.37
C THR A 220 -1.63 4.65 -5.14
N THR A 221 -0.86 4.73 -6.22
CA THR A 221 0.59 4.98 -6.22
C THR A 221 1.01 6.28 -5.52
N MET A 222 0.11 7.24 -5.29
CA MET A 222 0.42 8.47 -4.56
C MET A 222 1.07 8.19 -3.19
N VAL A 223 0.69 7.10 -2.52
CA VAL A 223 1.23 6.71 -1.22
C VAL A 223 2.71 6.29 -1.26
N ASN A 224 3.24 5.97 -2.45
CA ASN A 224 4.65 5.60 -2.59
C ASN A 224 5.59 6.77 -2.24
N GLY A 225 5.11 8.03 -2.34
CA GLY A 225 5.83 9.21 -1.87
C GLY A 225 6.13 9.18 -0.37
N LEU A 226 5.32 8.44 0.42
CA LEU A 226 5.50 8.25 1.85
C LEU A 226 6.44 7.06 2.18
N GLY A 227 6.85 6.29 1.19
CA GLY A 227 7.65 5.07 1.35
C GLY A 227 6.81 3.80 1.51
N VAL A 228 5.52 3.86 1.22
CA VAL A 228 4.60 2.71 1.23
C VAL A 228 4.49 2.14 -0.18
N VAL A 229 4.74 0.85 -0.34
CA VAL A 229 4.53 0.16 -1.62
C VAL A 229 3.04 -0.03 -1.87
N GLY A 230 2.56 0.53 -2.96
CA GLY A 230 1.15 0.41 -3.33
C GLY A 230 0.92 0.72 -4.80
N TRP A 231 -0.09 0.07 -5.38
CA TRP A 231 -0.50 0.29 -6.77
C TRP A 231 -2.00 0.04 -6.99
N GLY A 232 -2.47 0.46 -8.15
CA GLY A 232 -3.85 0.24 -8.57
C GLY A 232 -4.10 -1.17 -9.09
N VAL A 233 -5.26 -1.72 -8.76
CA VAL A 233 -5.73 -3.04 -9.22
C VAL A 233 -7.18 -2.94 -9.70
N GLY A 234 -7.64 -3.94 -10.44
CA GLY A 234 -9.05 -4.07 -10.78
C GLY A 234 -9.92 -4.43 -9.57
N GLY A 235 -11.24 -4.22 -9.69
CA GLY A 235 -12.20 -4.53 -8.62
C GLY A 235 -12.14 -6.00 -8.19
N ILE A 236 -12.07 -6.94 -9.15
CA ILE A 236 -11.99 -8.39 -8.90
C ILE A 236 -10.68 -8.74 -8.16
N GLU A 237 -9.56 -8.10 -8.51
CA GLU A 237 -8.28 -8.32 -7.82
C GLU A 237 -8.33 -7.80 -6.39
N ALA A 238 -8.95 -6.64 -6.17
CA ALA A 238 -9.16 -6.09 -4.83
C ALA A 238 -10.03 -7.03 -3.98
N GLU A 239 -11.10 -7.58 -4.55
CA GLU A 239 -11.97 -8.55 -3.89
C GLU A 239 -11.23 -9.83 -3.55
N ALA A 240 -10.42 -10.38 -4.46
CA ALA A 240 -9.57 -11.54 -4.20
C ALA A 240 -8.61 -11.26 -3.01
N ALA A 241 -8.00 -10.08 -2.96
CA ALA A 241 -7.14 -9.66 -1.84
C ALA A 241 -7.93 -9.54 -0.53
N LEU A 242 -9.16 -9.03 -0.56
CA LEU A 242 -10.05 -8.98 0.62
C LEU A 242 -10.35 -10.37 1.16
N LEU A 243 -10.50 -11.35 0.29
CA LEU A 243 -10.76 -12.76 0.64
C LEU A 243 -9.47 -13.54 0.99
N GLY A 244 -8.31 -12.85 1.09
CA GLY A 244 -7.04 -13.44 1.48
C GLY A 244 -6.35 -14.23 0.38
N GLN A 245 -6.73 -14.06 -0.88
CA GLN A 245 -6.00 -14.62 -2.01
C GLN A 245 -4.77 -13.77 -2.34
N PRO A 246 -3.64 -14.37 -2.69
CA PRO A 246 -2.47 -13.63 -3.13
C PRO A 246 -2.71 -13.00 -4.51
N LEU A 247 -2.16 -11.83 -4.72
CA LEU A 247 -2.01 -11.24 -6.03
C LEU A 247 -0.67 -11.69 -6.62
N TYR A 248 -0.70 -12.26 -7.82
CA TYR A 248 0.52 -12.72 -8.46
C TYR A 248 1.15 -11.59 -9.27
N GLN A 249 2.41 -11.31 -9.00
CA GLN A 249 3.20 -10.29 -9.67
C GLN A 249 4.43 -10.91 -10.32
N PRO A 250 4.82 -10.49 -11.53
CA PRO A 250 6.09 -10.91 -12.09
C PRO A 250 7.24 -10.41 -11.20
N MET A 251 8.40 -11.05 -11.29
CA MET A 251 9.60 -10.61 -10.59
C MET A 251 9.84 -9.13 -10.89
N PRO A 252 10.01 -8.26 -9.87
CA PRO A 252 10.09 -6.82 -10.07
C PRO A 252 11.33 -6.42 -10.86
N VAL A 253 11.15 -5.64 -11.91
CA VAL A 253 12.22 -4.88 -12.56
C VAL A 253 12.22 -3.50 -11.95
N VAL A 254 13.34 -3.08 -11.37
CA VAL A 254 13.44 -1.81 -10.64
C VAL A 254 14.37 -0.86 -11.38
N VAL A 255 13.88 0.34 -11.69
CA VAL A 255 14.63 1.43 -12.32
C VAL A 255 14.95 2.49 -11.27
N GLY A 256 16.24 2.74 -11.02
CA GLY A 256 16.68 3.81 -10.12
C GLY A 256 16.62 5.18 -10.80
N PHE A 257 15.95 6.14 -10.16
CA PHE A 257 15.92 7.54 -10.59
C PHE A 257 16.69 8.41 -9.60
N ARG A 258 17.84 8.95 -10.05
CA ARG A 258 18.70 9.75 -9.18
C ARG A 258 18.36 11.24 -9.27
N LEU A 259 18.13 11.86 -8.11
CA LEU A 259 17.97 13.30 -7.97
C LEU A 259 19.23 13.92 -7.39
N ASP A 260 19.76 14.93 -8.09
CA ASP A 260 20.91 15.72 -7.65
C ASP A 260 20.53 17.22 -7.65
N GLY A 261 21.08 17.98 -6.70
CA GLY A 261 20.87 19.41 -6.60
C GLY A 261 19.50 19.81 -6.05
N GLU A 262 18.95 20.89 -6.58
CA GLU A 262 17.69 21.49 -6.16
C GLU A 262 16.95 22.13 -7.33
N LEU A 263 15.66 22.37 -7.18
CA LEU A 263 14.86 23.12 -8.16
C LEU A 263 15.40 24.54 -8.30
N ARG A 264 15.48 25.01 -9.54
CA ARG A 264 15.87 26.40 -9.83
C ARG A 264 14.78 27.36 -9.35
N ALA A 265 15.17 28.57 -8.99
CA ALA A 265 14.21 29.62 -8.65
C ALA A 265 13.19 29.80 -9.80
N GLY A 266 11.91 29.78 -9.46
CA GLY A 266 10.80 29.88 -10.41
C GLY A 266 10.31 28.55 -10.99
N ALA A 267 11.02 27.43 -10.81
CA ALA A 267 10.50 26.10 -11.13
C ALA A 267 9.56 25.61 -10.02
N THR A 268 8.46 24.99 -10.43
CA THR A 268 7.46 24.44 -9.52
C THR A 268 7.56 22.93 -9.42
N ALA A 269 6.89 22.32 -8.43
CA ALA A 269 6.74 20.87 -8.35
C ALA A 269 6.08 20.30 -9.60
N THR A 270 5.12 21.02 -10.21
CA THR A 270 4.47 20.62 -11.46
C THR A 270 5.47 20.53 -12.62
N ASP A 271 6.37 21.48 -12.75
CA ASP A 271 7.42 21.44 -13.79
C ASP A 271 8.30 20.18 -13.62
N LEU A 272 8.71 19.90 -12.38
CA LEU A 272 9.49 18.70 -12.06
C LEU A 272 8.72 17.43 -12.42
N VAL A 273 7.47 17.34 -12.01
CA VAL A 273 6.64 16.15 -12.24
C VAL A 273 6.44 15.89 -13.73
N LEU A 274 6.13 16.92 -14.52
CA LEU A 274 5.96 16.79 -15.97
C LEU A 274 7.27 16.39 -16.65
N TYR A 275 8.39 16.96 -16.25
CA TYR A 275 9.70 16.62 -16.79
C TYR A 275 10.09 15.15 -16.46
N VAL A 276 9.88 14.72 -15.23
CA VAL A 276 10.10 13.33 -14.79
C VAL A 276 9.22 12.37 -15.57
N THR A 277 7.95 12.73 -15.78
CA THR A 277 6.97 11.94 -16.53
C THR A 277 7.43 11.74 -17.99
N GLU A 278 7.83 12.81 -18.66
CA GLU A 278 8.36 12.75 -20.02
C GLU A 278 9.61 11.86 -20.10
N MET A 279 10.57 12.05 -19.18
CA MET A 279 11.81 11.30 -19.12
C MET A 279 11.56 9.80 -18.90
N LEU A 280 10.76 9.43 -17.90
CA LEU A 280 10.45 8.03 -17.58
C LEU A 280 9.63 7.36 -18.69
N ARG A 281 8.70 8.10 -19.31
CA ARG A 281 7.96 7.60 -20.46
C ARG A 281 8.88 7.29 -21.63
N GLY A 282 9.82 8.20 -21.92
CA GLY A 282 10.82 8.01 -22.98
C GLY A 282 11.82 6.86 -22.69
N HIS A 283 12.14 6.64 -21.41
CA HIS A 283 13.02 5.53 -20.98
C HIS A 283 12.31 4.16 -21.09
N GLY A 284 10.98 4.13 -20.99
CA GLY A 284 10.21 2.88 -21.08
C GLY A 284 10.18 2.11 -19.76
N VAL A 285 9.36 2.59 -18.81
CA VAL A 285 9.18 2.00 -17.47
C VAL A 285 7.86 1.23 -17.33
N VAL A 286 7.17 0.93 -18.41
CA VAL A 286 5.89 0.21 -18.37
C VAL A 286 6.03 -1.13 -17.66
N GLY A 287 5.21 -1.35 -16.65
CA GLY A 287 5.22 -2.56 -15.82
C GLY A 287 6.44 -2.70 -14.88
N LYS A 288 7.28 -1.66 -14.78
CA LYS A 288 8.45 -1.64 -13.89
C LYS A 288 8.14 -0.85 -12.63
N PHE A 289 8.96 -1.06 -11.61
CA PHE A 289 9.02 -0.21 -10.42
C PHE A 289 10.08 0.87 -10.63
N VAL A 290 9.81 2.08 -10.16
CA VAL A 290 10.79 3.18 -10.15
C VAL A 290 11.15 3.49 -8.70
N GLU A 291 12.43 3.64 -8.38
CA GLU A 291 12.88 4.09 -7.06
C GLU A 291 13.69 5.37 -7.17
N PHE A 292 13.27 6.38 -6.42
CA PHE A 292 13.98 7.63 -6.30
C PHE A 292 15.08 7.55 -5.26
N HIS A 293 16.25 8.07 -5.59
CA HIS A 293 17.41 8.12 -4.71
C HIS A 293 18.28 9.37 -4.99
N GLY A 294 19.32 9.57 -4.20
CA GLY A 294 20.29 10.64 -4.40
C GLY A 294 20.15 11.80 -3.42
N PRO A 295 21.14 12.71 -3.40
CA PRO A 295 21.19 13.78 -2.38
C PRO A 295 20.11 14.85 -2.56
N GLY A 296 19.50 14.98 -3.74
CA GLY A 296 18.42 15.92 -3.99
C GLY A 296 17.12 15.59 -3.25
N LEU A 297 16.96 14.32 -2.79
CA LEU A 297 15.72 13.89 -2.10
C LEU A 297 15.43 14.70 -0.83
N SER A 298 16.46 15.03 -0.03
CA SER A 298 16.30 15.77 1.21
C SER A 298 15.75 17.19 1.02
N ARG A 299 15.76 17.70 -0.21
CA ARG A 299 15.24 19.01 -0.59
C ARG A 299 13.84 18.97 -1.20
N LEU A 300 13.32 17.76 -1.43
CA LEU A 300 12.01 17.55 -2.02
C LEU A 300 10.99 17.26 -0.92
N PRO A 301 10.03 18.18 -0.68
CA PRO A 301 8.96 17.98 0.29
C PRO A 301 8.14 16.73 -0.03
N LEU A 302 7.56 16.10 0.97
CA LEU A 302 6.79 14.87 0.77
C LEU A 302 5.59 15.06 -0.16
N ALA A 303 4.94 16.22 -0.15
CA ALA A 303 3.84 16.53 -1.06
C ALA A 303 4.28 16.44 -2.54
N ASP A 304 5.49 16.92 -2.86
CA ASP A 304 6.05 16.85 -4.22
C ASP A 304 6.41 15.40 -4.59
N ARG A 305 6.96 14.62 -3.64
CA ARG A 305 7.19 13.18 -3.82
C ARG A 305 5.88 12.45 -4.12
N ALA A 306 4.84 12.76 -3.36
CA ALA A 306 3.52 12.18 -3.55
C ALA A 306 2.94 12.53 -4.93
N THR A 307 3.14 13.76 -5.41
CA THR A 307 2.70 14.19 -6.74
C THR A 307 3.44 13.42 -7.85
N ILE A 308 4.75 13.21 -7.72
CA ILE A 308 5.51 12.38 -8.66
C ILE A 308 5.01 10.93 -8.65
N SER A 309 4.85 10.35 -7.47
CA SER A 309 4.35 8.99 -7.32
C SER A 309 2.93 8.82 -7.86
N ASN A 310 2.07 9.83 -7.69
CA ASN A 310 0.72 9.87 -8.23
C ASN A 310 0.70 9.71 -9.75
N MET A 311 1.69 10.24 -10.45
CA MET A 311 1.83 10.19 -11.91
C MET A 311 2.42 8.87 -12.44
N SER A 312 2.60 7.85 -11.59
CA SER A 312 3.10 6.53 -12.04
C SER A 312 2.29 5.94 -13.19
N PRO A 313 0.94 5.99 -13.20
CA PRO A 313 0.15 5.50 -14.31
C PRO A 313 0.42 6.24 -15.63
N GLU A 314 0.69 7.55 -15.58
CA GLU A 314 0.91 8.38 -16.76
C GLU A 314 2.22 8.04 -17.47
N PHE A 315 3.28 7.68 -16.75
CA PHE A 315 4.50 7.16 -17.38
C PHE A 315 4.54 5.63 -17.48
N GLY A 316 3.54 4.94 -16.90
CA GLY A 316 3.33 3.50 -17.06
C GLY A 316 4.04 2.63 -16.04
N ALA A 317 4.64 3.19 -14.99
CA ALA A 317 5.24 2.39 -13.92
C ALA A 317 4.17 1.72 -13.03
N THR A 318 4.49 0.55 -12.50
CA THR A 318 3.63 -0.14 -11.52
C THR A 318 3.56 0.66 -10.23
N ALA A 319 4.69 1.15 -9.74
CA ALA A 319 4.80 2.01 -8.56
C ALA A 319 6.08 2.85 -8.63
N THR A 320 6.09 3.99 -7.93
CA THR A 320 7.22 4.93 -7.90
C THR A 320 7.56 5.27 -6.47
N LEU A 321 8.51 4.55 -5.89
CA LEU A 321 8.81 4.55 -4.47
C LEU A 321 9.87 5.58 -4.09
N PHE A 322 9.61 6.30 -3.01
CA PHE A 322 10.59 7.11 -2.30
C PHE A 322 11.04 6.40 -1.02
N PRO A 323 12.29 6.60 -0.57
CA PRO A 323 12.75 6.00 0.68
C PRO A 323 12.07 6.63 1.89
N ILE A 324 11.99 5.86 2.98
CA ILE A 324 11.60 6.38 4.29
C ILE A 324 12.81 7.15 4.84
N ASP A 325 12.64 8.45 5.07
CA ASP A 325 13.68 9.35 5.57
C ASP A 325 13.12 10.37 6.58
N ASP A 326 13.93 11.35 6.97
CA ASP A 326 13.52 12.40 7.93
C ASP A 326 12.32 13.21 7.43
N GLU A 327 12.18 13.39 6.12
CA GLU A 327 11.02 14.07 5.52
C GLU A 327 9.73 13.24 5.70
N THR A 328 9.82 11.92 5.59
CA THR A 328 8.72 11.01 5.93
C THR A 328 8.30 11.19 7.39
N LEU A 329 9.26 11.17 8.32
CA LEU A 329 8.98 11.33 9.75
C LEU A 329 8.41 12.72 10.08
N ARG A 330 8.92 13.76 9.42
CA ARG A 330 8.40 15.13 9.54
C ARG A 330 6.94 15.20 9.08
N TYR A 331 6.62 14.60 7.95
CA TYR A 331 5.27 14.57 7.39
C TYR A 331 4.29 13.81 8.28
N LEU A 332 4.69 12.66 8.81
CA LEU A 332 3.86 11.88 9.75
C LEU A 332 3.52 12.69 11.01
N ARG A 333 4.48 13.45 11.55
CA ARG A 333 4.22 14.36 12.70
C ARG A 333 3.28 15.50 12.31
N MET A 334 3.51 16.12 11.16
CA MET A 334 2.71 17.23 10.65
C MET A 334 1.25 16.83 10.41
N THR A 335 1.00 15.62 9.94
CA THR A 335 -0.33 15.08 9.67
C THR A 335 -0.96 14.37 10.89
N GLY A 336 -0.37 14.53 12.07
CA GLY A 336 -0.97 14.13 13.35
C GLY A 336 -0.87 12.64 13.67
N ARG A 337 0.05 11.88 13.04
CA ARG A 337 0.32 10.50 13.48
C ARG A 337 0.87 10.53 14.91
N SER A 338 0.42 9.57 15.73
CA SER A 338 0.87 9.49 17.12
C SER A 338 2.38 9.24 17.21
N ALA A 339 3.00 9.70 18.31
CA ALA A 339 4.42 9.43 18.56
C ALA A 339 4.76 7.93 18.47
N VAL A 340 3.87 7.07 18.94
CA VAL A 340 4.04 5.60 18.85
C VAL A 340 4.21 5.12 17.40
N VAL A 341 3.46 5.68 16.46
CA VAL A 341 3.59 5.35 15.03
C VAL A 341 4.90 5.88 14.48
N VAL A 342 5.23 7.15 14.77
CA VAL A 342 6.44 7.78 14.26
C VAL A 342 7.70 7.08 14.76
N ASP A 343 7.76 6.79 16.07
CA ASP A 343 8.90 6.11 16.70
C ASP A 343 9.07 4.68 16.16
N ARG A 344 7.95 3.98 15.89
CA ARG A 344 7.97 2.65 15.24
C ARG A 344 8.54 2.73 13.83
N VAL A 345 8.12 3.72 13.02
CA VAL A 345 8.65 3.93 11.67
C VAL A 345 10.14 4.21 11.72
N GLU A 346 10.59 5.11 12.58
CA GLU A 346 12.00 5.46 12.74
C GLU A 346 12.84 4.26 13.15
N ALA A 347 12.38 3.49 14.14
CA ALA A 347 13.12 2.32 14.62
C ALA A 347 13.20 1.19 13.61
N TYR A 348 12.14 0.99 12.82
CA TYR A 348 12.09 -0.07 11.80
C TYR A 348 12.93 0.27 10.55
N ALA A 349 13.00 1.54 10.17
CA ALA A 349 13.72 2.00 8.97
C ALA A 349 15.24 2.07 9.16
N LYS A 350 15.75 2.08 10.42
CA LYS A 350 17.18 2.02 10.76
C LYS A 350 17.73 0.61 10.68
#